data_3fd9c1bbfdcbfe66f9e7aeabae486d34
#
_entry.id   3fd9c1bbfdcbfe66f9e7aeabae486d34
#
_cell.length_a   1.000
_cell.length_b   1.000
_cell.length_c   1.000
_cell.angle_alpha   90.00
_cell.angle_beta   90.00
_cell.angle_gamma   90.00
#
_symmetry.space_group_name_H-M   'P 1'
#
loop_
_entity.id
_entity.type
_entity.pdbx_description
1 polymer ?
#
loop_
_entity_poly.entity_id
_entity_poly.type
_entity_poly.pdbx_seq_one_letter_code
_entity_poly.pdbx_strand_id
1 'polypeptide(L)'
;TAEEVRDLIRKMKENGTTVFLTTHNMEEADEMCDRIALLNEGHIIECGSPYELKLKYAKKQVQVTTNLGKKSLALDKTALIDHLQRCEDIIMIHSIEPSLKEVFLTLTEEGR
;
A
#
# COMPACT_ATOMS: atom_id res chain seq x y z
N THR A 1 -18.87 -9.71 -15.82
CA THR A 1 -18.48 -8.56 -14.99
C THR A 1 -17.05 -8.69 -14.50
N ALA A 2 -16.50 -7.60 -13.99
CA ALA A 2 -15.15 -7.61 -13.46
C ALA A 2 -14.98 -8.57 -12.27
N GLU A 3 -16.01 -8.70 -11.44
CA GLU A 3 -16.00 -9.63 -10.31
C GLU A 3 -15.99 -11.08 -10.74
N GLU A 4 -16.71 -11.42 -11.80
CA GLU A 4 -16.71 -12.77 -12.34
C GLU A 4 -15.35 -13.16 -12.88
N VAL A 5 -14.68 -12.24 -13.56
CA VAL A 5 -13.32 -12.45 -14.06
C VAL A 5 -12.33 -12.63 -12.91
N ARG A 6 -12.43 -11.82 -11.88
CA ARG A 6 -11.59 -11.94 -10.69
C ARG A 6 -11.75 -13.28 -10.00
N ASP A 7 -13.00 -13.75 -9.85
CA ASP A 7 -13.28 -15.04 -9.23
C ASP A 7 -12.72 -16.19 -10.05
N LEU A 8 -12.81 -16.10 -11.37
CA LEU A 8 -12.24 -17.10 -12.26
C LEU A 8 -10.71 -17.17 -12.11
N ILE A 9 -10.06 -16.01 -12.08
CA ILE A 9 -8.60 -15.94 -11.91
C ILE A 9 -8.18 -16.53 -10.56
N ARG A 10 -8.90 -16.23 -9.49
CA ARG A 10 -8.61 -16.81 -8.17
C ARG A 10 -8.71 -18.32 -8.18
N LYS A 11 -9.72 -18.87 -8.81
CA LYS A 11 -9.89 -20.32 -8.93
C LYS A 11 -8.75 -20.96 -9.72
N MET A 12 -8.32 -20.31 -10.78
CA MET A 12 -7.17 -20.80 -11.57
C MET A 12 -5.91 -20.82 -10.74
N LYS A 13 -5.66 -19.79 -9.93
CA LYS A 13 -4.50 -19.71 -9.04
C LYS A 13 -4.55 -20.80 -7.96
N GLU A 14 -5.70 -21.02 -7.36
CA GLU A 14 -5.89 -22.06 -6.35
C GLU A 14 -5.60 -23.45 -6.91
N ASN A 15 -5.83 -23.67 -8.20
CA ASN A 15 -5.54 -24.92 -8.88
C ASN A 15 -4.08 -25.05 -9.32
N GLY A 16 -3.23 -24.10 -8.96
CA GLY A 16 -1.80 -24.13 -9.28
C GLY A 16 -1.44 -23.53 -10.63
N THR A 17 -2.38 -22.86 -11.28
CA THR A 17 -2.13 -22.20 -12.57
C THR A 17 -1.38 -20.89 -12.37
N THR A 18 -0.32 -20.66 -13.17
CA THR A 18 0.36 -19.38 -13.21
C THR A 18 -0.41 -18.44 -14.12
N VAL A 19 -0.80 -17.28 -13.59
CA VAL A 19 -1.60 -16.29 -14.32
C VAL A 19 -0.82 -14.99 -14.46
N PHE A 20 -0.74 -14.49 -15.70
CA PHE A 20 -0.17 -13.16 -15.99
C PHE A 20 -1.31 -12.18 -16.23
N LEU A 21 -1.26 -11.05 -15.54
CA LEU A 21 -2.25 -10.00 -15.67
C LEU A 21 -1.57 -8.68 -16.00
N THR A 22 -2.00 -8.05 -17.08
CA THR A 22 -1.55 -6.71 -17.44
C THR A 22 -2.70 -5.75 -17.20
N THR A 23 -2.48 -4.73 -16.39
CA THR A 23 -3.54 -3.80 -16.04
C THR A 23 -2.98 -2.40 -15.77
N HIS A 24 -3.83 -1.39 -16.00
CA HIS A 24 -3.56 -0.01 -15.58
C HIS A 24 -4.21 0.28 -14.22
N ASN A 25 -5.02 -0.65 -13.72
CA ASN A 25 -5.72 -0.50 -12.45
C ASN A 25 -4.85 -1.03 -11.32
N MET A 26 -4.24 -0.11 -10.56
CA MET A 26 -3.33 -0.46 -9.46
C MET A 26 -4.02 -1.17 -8.31
N GLU A 27 -5.30 -0.87 -8.05
CA GLU A 27 -6.06 -1.56 -7.02
C GLU A 27 -6.28 -3.02 -7.37
N GLU A 28 -6.56 -3.30 -8.62
CA GLU A 28 -6.73 -4.66 -9.11
C GLU A 28 -5.43 -5.45 -9.00
N ALA A 29 -4.31 -4.84 -9.37
CA ALA A 29 -3.01 -5.45 -9.23
C ALA A 29 -2.68 -5.76 -7.77
N ASP A 30 -3.02 -4.84 -6.86
CA ASP A 30 -2.79 -5.02 -5.43
C ASP A 30 -3.59 -6.19 -4.86
N GLU A 31 -4.86 -6.32 -5.26
CA GLU A 31 -5.74 -7.38 -4.75
C GLU A 31 -5.43 -8.76 -5.33
N MET A 32 -5.07 -8.83 -6.59
CA MET A 32 -5.05 -10.10 -7.32
C MET A 32 -3.67 -10.68 -7.58
N CYS A 33 -2.64 -9.85 -7.58
CA CYS A 33 -1.30 -10.29 -7.95
C CYS A 33 -0.46 -10.64 -6.73
N ASP A 34 0.23 -11.77 -6.81
CA ASP A 34 1.22 -12.17 -5.78
C ASP A 34 2.52 -11.41 -5.96
N ARG A 35 2.87 -11.14 -7.22
CA ARG A 35 4.04 -10.33 -7.57
C ARG A 35 3.67 -9.40 -8.71
N ILE A 36 4.23 -8.20 -8.66
CA ILE A 36 4.00 -7.19 -9.68
C ILE A 36 5.31 -6.63 -10.19
N ALA A 37 5.27 -6.10 -11.40
CA ALA A 37 6.37 -5.32 -11.96
C ALA A 37 5.78 -4.00 -12.41
N LEU A 38 6.35 -2.89 -11.93
CA LEU A 38 5.92 -1.56 -12.32
C LEU A 38 6.76 -1.11 -13.52
N LEU A 39 6.07 -0.70 -14.57
CA LEU A 39 6.70 -0.29 -15.83
C LEU A 39 6.54 1.21 -16.04
N ASN A 40 7.60 1.85 -16.49
CA ASN A 40 7.57 3.25 -16.89
C ASN A 40 8.52 3.45 -18.07
N GLU A 41 7.99 4.03 -19.14
CA GLU A 41 8.76 4.32 -20.37
C GLU A 41 9.51 3.08 -20.92
N GLY A 42 8.85 1.92 -20.89
CA GLY A 42 9.41 0.68 -21.39
C GLY A 42 10.40 -0.02 -20.47
N HIS A 43 10.59 0.50 -19.27
CA HIS A 43 11.52 -0.09 -18.31
C HIS A 43 10.80 -0.55 -17.04
N ILE A 44 11.28 -1.64 -16.45
CA ILE A 44 10.81 -2.08 -15.15
C ILE A 44 11.51 -1.22 -14.10
N ILE A 45 10.72 -0.45 -13.35
CA ILE A 45 11.25 0.45 -12.34
C ILE A 45 11.23 -0.14 -10.94
N GLU A 46 10.36 -1.14 -10.71
CA GLU A 46 10.31 -1.85 -9.45
C GLU A 46 9.61 -3.19 -9.66
N CYS A 47 9.97 -4.18 -8.83
CA CYS A 47 9.40 -5.52 -8.92
C CYS A 47 9.36 -6.14 -7.52
N GLY A 48 8.29 -6.87 -7.21
CA GLY A 48 8.13 -7.54 -5.93
C GLY A 48 6.67 -7.79 -5.64
N SER A 49 6.37 -8.21 -4.41
CA SER A 49 4.97 -8.33 -3.99
C SER A 49 4.41 -6.94 -3.70
N PRO A 50 3.08 -6.75 -3.83
CA PRO A 50 2.46 -5.47 -3.47
C PRO A 50 2.79 -5.04 -2.04
N TYR A 51 2.77 -5.98 -1.10
CA TYR A 51 3.10 -5.71 0.29
C TYR A 51 4.54 -5.21 0.46
N GLU A 52 5.50 -5.89 -0.17
CA GLU A 52 6.91 -5.50 -0.10
C GLU A 52 7.14 -4.09 -0.64
N LEU A 53 6.49 -3.74 -1.74
CA LEU A 53 6.63 -2.43 -2.35
C LEU A 53 6.01 -1.33 -1.48
N LYS A 54 4.85 -1.58 -0.93
CA LYS A 54 4.22 -0.63 -0.02
C LYS A 54 5.08 -0.40 1.22
N LEU A 55 5.64 -1.48 1.78
CA LEU A 55 6.50 -1.40 2.96
C LEU A 55 7.78 -0.62 2.66
N LYS A 56 8.38 -0.85 1.51
CA LYS A 56 9.62 -0.19 1.09
C LYS A 56 9.46 1.33 0.94
N TYR A 57 8.31 1.78 0.44
CA TYR A 57 8.05 3.19 0.19
C TYR A 57 7.11 3.82 1.21
N ALA A 58 6.84 3.14 2.30
CA ALA A 58 5.99 3.66 3.35
C ALA A 58 6.62 4.88 4.01
N LYS A 59 5.82 5.91 4.17
CA LYS A 59 6.20 7.04 5.03
C LYS A 59 5.93 6.57 6.46
N LYS A 60 6.97 6.45 7.27
CA LYS A 60 6.84 5.96 8.64
C LYS A 60 6.06 6.97 9.49
N GLN A 61 4.75 6.96 9.33
CA GLN A 61 3.83 7.85 10.03
C GLN A 61 2.64 7.09 10.59
N VAL A 62 2.12 7.61 11.70
CA VAL A 62 0.94 7.08 12.37
C VAL A 62 -0.06 8.21 12.51
N GLN A 63 -1.34 7.92 12.25
CA GLN A 63 -2.42 8.86 12.49
C GLN A 63 -3.10 8.53 13.80
N VAL A 64 -3.15 9.50 14.72
CA VAL A 64 -3.84 9.36 15.99
C VAL A 64 -5.10 10.22 15.95
N THR A 65 -6.25 9.60 16.19
CA THR A 65 -7.53 10.29 16.26
C THR A 65 -7.97 10.36 17.71
N THR A 66 -8.25 11.59 18.18
CA THR A 66 -8.74 11.84 19.53
C THR A 66 -10.00 12.66 19.44
N ASN A 67 -10.60 12.95 20.61
CA ASN A 67 -11.75 13.84 20.70
C ASN A 67 -11.47 15.25 20.19
N LEU A 68 -10.20 15.65 20.10
CA LEU A 68 -9.79 16.96 19.60
C LEU A 68 -9.48 16.98 18.11
N GLY A 69 -9.51 15.82 17.44
CA GLY A 69 -9.27 15.71 16.00
C GLY A 69 -8.19 14.69 15.66
N LYS A 70 -7.68 14.81 14.46
CA LYS A 70 -6.68 13.89 13.92
C LYS A 70 -5.31 14.55 13.87
N LYS A 71 -4.28 13.79 14.22
CA LYS A 71 -2.89 14.26 14.12
C LYS A 71 -2.01 13.17 13.54
N SER A 72 -1.16 13.54 12.58
CA SER A 72 -0.17 12.63 12.01
C SER A 72 1.15 12.81 12.75
N LEU A 73 1.75 11.70 13.13
CA LEU A 73 3.01 11.68 13.87
C LEU A 73 4.03 10.81 13.16
N ALA A 74 5.30 11.13 13.31
CA ALA A 74 6.36 10.24 12.87
C ALA A 74 6.29 8.93 13.65
N LEU A 75 6.58 7.82 12.98
CA LEU A 75 6.60 6.50 13.62
C LEU A 75 7.94 6.37 14.37
N ASP A 76 8.06 7.13 15.44
CA ASP A 76 9.19 7.12 16.35
C ASP A 76 8.65 6.76 17.73
N LYS A 77 9.24 5.74 18.31
CA LYS A 77 8.77 5.20 19.58
C LYS A 77 8.67 6.25 20.67
N THR A 78 9.70 7.08 20.83
CA THR A 78 9.76 8.11 21.88
C THR A 78 8.70 9.18 21.65
N ALA A 79 8.62 9.70 20.43
CA ALA A 79 7.65 10.74 20.09
C ALA A 79 6.22 10.24 20.22
N LEU A 80 5.96 8.99 19.78
CA LEU A 80 4.63 8.40 19.85
C LEU A 80 4.21 8.18 21.30
N ILE A 81 5.07 7.62 22.14
CA ILE A 81 4.76 7.40 23.55
C ILE A 81 4.47 8.72 24.28
N ASP A 82 5.31 9.74 24.02
CA ASP A 82 5.13 11.05 24.63
C ASP A 82 3.77 11.66 24.25
N HIS A 83 3.40 11.59 22.97
CA HIS A 83 2.11 12.11 22.52
C HIS A 83 0.93 11.34 23.12
N LEU A 84 1.01 10.00 23.16
CA LEU A 84 -0.06 9.18 23.70
C LEU A 84 -0.28 9.40 25.18
N GLN A 85 0.79 9.70 25.94
CA GLN A 85 0.69 10.00 27.37
C GLN A 85 -0.03 11.33 27.62
N ARG A 86 0.01 12.27 26.66
CA ARG A 86 -0.64 13.57 26.78
C ARG A 86 -2.09 13.55 26.32
N CYS A 87 -2.49 12.53 25.59
CA CYS A 87 -3.87 12.41 25.11
C CYS A 87 -4.78 11.88 26.19
N GLU A 88 -5.94 12.53 26.37
CA GLU A 88 -6.93 12.06 27.32
C GLU A 88 -7.78 10.93 26.75
N ASP A 89 -8.29 11.12 25.52
CA ASP A 89 -9.13 10.14 24.83
C ASP A 89 -8.56 9.79 23.47
N ILE A 90 -8.18 8.54 23.31
CA ILE A 90 -7.71 8.02 22.03
C ILE A 90 -8.84 7.21 21.42
N ILE A 91 -9.34 7.65 20.26
CA ILE A 91 -10.42 6.98 19.55
C ILE A 91 -9.88 5.93 18.59
N MET A 92 -8.82 6.27 17.86
CA MET A 92 -8.26 5.40 16.84
C MET A 92 -6.79 5.69 16.61
N ILE A 93 -6.01 4.63 16.40
CA ILE A 93 -4.61 4.73 15.97
C ILE A 93 -4.46 3.82 14.77
N HIS A 94 -3.94 4.32 13.67
CA HIS A 94 -3.61 3.46 12.53
C HIS A 94 -2.40 3.97 11.78
N SER A 95 -1.68 3.05 11.17
CA SER A 95 -0.53 3.40 10.34
C SER A 95 -1.01 3.95 9.01
N ILE A 96 -0.22 4.86 8.45
CA ILE A 96 -0.51 5.44 7.14
C ILE A 96 0.27 4.63 6.11
N GLU A 97 -0.46 3.85 5.29
CA GLU A 97 0.13 3.03 4.25
C GLU A 97 -0.10 3.66 2.88
N PRO A 98 0.91 3.66 1.99
CA PRO A 98 0.70 4.12 0.63
C PRO A 98 -0.07 3.08 -0.17
N SER A 99 -0.82 3.52 -1.17
CA SER A 99 -1.39 2.63 -2.18
C SER A 99 -0.32 2.33 -3.23
N LEU A 100 -0.52 1.31 -4.05
CA LEU A 100 0.40 1.04 -5.17
C LEU A 100 0.45 2.21 -6.14
N LYS A 101 -0.66 2.92 -6.31
CA LYS A 101 -0.71 4.10 -7.15
C LYS A 101 0.23 5.20 -6.63
N GLU A 102 0.23 5.41 -5.31
CA GLU A 102 1.11 6.39 -4.68
C GLU A 102 2.57 5.98 -4.81
N VAL A 103 2.87 4.69 -4.65
CA VAL A 103 4.22 4.16 -4.85
C VAL A 103 4.69 4.43 -6.27
N PHE A 104 3.85 4.13 -7.26
CA PHE A 104 4.17 4.36 -8.66
C PHE A 104 4.41 5.85 -8.97
N LEU A 105 3.57 6.73 -8.46
CA LEU A 105 3.72 8.17 -8.65
C LEU A 105 5.03 8.68 -8.02
N THR A 106 5.36 8.21 -6.83
CA THR A 106 6.60 8.57 -6.16
C THR A 106 7.82 8.17 -7.00
N LEU A 107 7.82 6.95 -7.52
CA LEU A 107 8.92 6.43 -8.33
C LEU A 107 9.08 7.19 -9.66
N THR A 108 7.98 7.54 -10.29
CA THR A 108 8.02 8.25 -11.57
C THR A 108 8.39 9.72 -11.42
N GLU A 109 8.00 10.35 -10.32
CA GLU A 109 8.39 11.73 -10.02
C GLU A 109 9.87 11.83 -9.65
N GLU A 110 10.37 10.91 -8.83
CA GLU A 110 11.77 10.89 -8.43
C GLU A 110 12.71 10.49 -9.58
N GLY A 111 12.21 9.73 -10.53
CA GLY A 111 12.97 9.29 -11.69
C GLY A 111 13.21 10.36 -12.76
N ARG A 112 12.72 11.55 -12.52
CA ARG A 112 12.93 12.70 -13.43
C ARG A 112 14.20 13.47 -13.06
#